data_55bf0d475613a4df55cb5a7bde8f1616
#
_entry.id   55bf0d475613a4df55cb5a7bde8f1616
#
_cell.length_a   1.000
_cell.length_b   1.000
_cell.length_c   1.000
_cell.angle_alpha   90.00
_cell.angle_beta   90.00
_cell.angle_gamma   90.00
#
_symmetry.space_group_name_H-M   'P 1'
#
loop_
_entity.id
_entity.type
_entity.pdbx_description
1 polymer ?
#
loop_
_entity_poly.entity_id
_entity_poly.type
_entity_poly.pdbx_seq_one_letter_code
_entity_poly.pdbx_strand_id
1 'polypeptide(L)'
;MRQFLRDNRVNDSALFKKIDEVIYKTLLSVEPVLSQAFHQYVPHRHNCFQLFGFDVLIDNKLNPWLLEVNLNPSLACDSPLDQRIKGNLIADMLNLLGIVNHKY
;
A
#
# COMPACT_ATOMS: atom_id res chain seq x y z
N MET A 1 -1.67 11.41 -10.37
CA MET A 1 -2.88 10.68 -10.79
C MET A 1 -4.19 11.39 -10.41
N ARG A 2 -4.36 11.81 -9.17
CA ARG A 2 -5.61 12.51 -8.74
C ARG A 2 -5.87 13.79 -9.54
N GLN A 3 -4.82 14.58 -9.80
CA GLN A 3 -4.97 15.80 -10.60
C GLN A 3 -5.40 15.49 -12.03
N PHE A 4 -4.83 14.46 -12.64
CA PHE A 4 -5.24 14.00 -13.97
C PHE A 4 -6.71 13.60 -14.00
N LEU A 5 -7.18 12.87 -13.00
CA LEU A 5 -8.57 12.43 -12.90
C LEU A 5 -9.52 13.63 -12.76
N ARG A 6 -9.17 14.60 -11.93
CA ARG A 6 -9.95 15.83 -11.75
C ARG A 6 -10.01 16.65 -13.03
N ASP A 7 -8.89 16.78 -13.74
CA ASP A 7 -8.82 17.50 -15.01
C ASP A 7 -9.70 16.86 -16.09
N ASN A 8 -9.94 15.56 -16.01
CA ASN A 8 -10.81 14.80 -16.90
C ASN A 8 -12.23 14.59 -16.35
N ARG A 9 -12.62 15.36 -15.32
CA ARG A 9 -13.94 15.32 -14.69
C ARG A 9 -14.29 13.95 -14.11
N VAL A 10 -13.30 13.22 -13.65
CA VAL A 10 -13.48 11.94 -12.98
C VAL A 10 -13.53 12.15 -11.47
N ASN A 11 -14.45 11.47 -10.78
CA ASN A 11 -14.51 11.51 -9.33
C ASN A 11 -13.39 10.64 -8.74
N ASP A 12 -12.27 11.26 -8.42
CA ASP A 12 -11.09 10.59 -7.87
C ASP A 12 -11.36 9.94 -6.50
N SER A 13 -12.15 10.59 -5.65
CA SER A 13 -12.48 10.06 -4.33
C SER A 13 -13.28 8.76 -4.42
N ALA A 14 -14.24 8.68 -5.33
CA ALA A 14 -15.02 7.45 -5.54
C ALA A 14 -14.15 6.31 -6.08
N LEU A 15 -13.26 6.62 -7.02
CA LEU A 15 -12.32 5.64 -7.57
C LEU A 15 -11.38 5.09 -6.49
N PHE A 16 -10.76 5.96 -5.70
CA PHE A 16 -9.85 5.54 -4.63
C PHE A 16 -10.57 4.73 -3.55
N LYS A 17 -11.82 5.05 -3.26
CA LYS A 17 -12.64 4.24 -2.35
C LYS A 17 -12.83 2.81 -2.87
N LYS A 18 -13.08 2.64 -4.17
CA LYS A 18 -13.16 1.31 -4.79
C LYS A 18 -11.82 0.56 -4.72
N ILE A 19 -10.71 1.26 -4.94
CA ILE A 19 -9.37 0.68 -4.80
C ILE A 19 -9.14 0.21 -3.36
N ASP A 20 -9.47 1.03 -2.38
CA ASP A 20 -9.34 0.67 -0.96
C ASP A 20 -10.17 -0.57 -0.61
N GLU A 21 -11.37 -0.71 -1.18
CA GLU A 21 -12.20 -1.90 -1.00
C GLU A 21 -11.54 -3.15 -1.57
N VAL A 22 -10.91 -3.07 -2.74
CA VAL A 22 -10.18 -4.19 -3.34
C VAL A 22 -9.01 -4.63 -2.44
N ILE A 23 -8.23 -3.67 -1.95
CA ILE A 23 -7.12 -3.93 -1.03
C ILE A 23 -7.62 -4.58 0.25
N TYR A 24 -8.64 -4.02 0.86
CA TYR A 24 -9.22 -4.52 2.10
C TYR A 24 -9.74 -5.96 1.97
N LYS A 25 -10.49 -6.25 0.91
CA LYS A 25 -11.00 -7.60 0.65
C LYS A 25 -9.87 -8.60 0.42
N THR A 26 -8.81 -8.19 -0.28
CA THR A 26 -7.64 -9.04 -0.50
C THR A 26 -6.95 -9.38 0.82
N LEU A 27 -6.73 -8.39 1.68
CA LEU A 27 -6.12 -8.62 2.99
C LEU A 27 -6.98 -9.49 3.89
N LEU A 28 -8.30 -9.29 3.88
CA LEU A 28 -9.22 -10.14 4.65
C LEU A 28 -9.17 -11.60 4.22
N SER A 29 -8.97 -11.86 2.92
CA SER A 29 -8.93 -13.23 2.41
C SER A 29 -7.74 -14.04 2.92
N VAL A 30 -6.63 -13.38 3.27
CA VAL A 30 -5.39 -14.03 3.74
C VAL A 30 -5.17 -13.84 5.26
N GLU A 31 -5.95 -13.02 5.92
CA GLU A 31 -5.77 -12.69 7.33
C GLU A 31 -5.76 -13.92 8.24
N PRO A 32 -6.66 -14.90 8.12
CA PRO A 32 -6.63 -16.07 9.00
C PRO A 32 -5.32 -16.85 8.93
N VAL A 33 -4.77 -17.02 7.73
CA VAL A 33 -3.50 -17.73 7.52
C VAL A 33 -2.33 -16.93 8.12
N LEU A 34 -2.29 -15.63 7.88
CA LEU A 34 -1.24 -14.76 8.42
C LEU A 34 -1.31 -14.68 9.95
N SER A 35 -2.50 -14.51 10.49
CA SER A 35 -2.72 -14.45 11.94
C SER A 35 -2.23 -15.72 12.63
N GLN A 36 -2.55 -16.88 12.08
CA GLN A 36 -2.10 -18.17 12.62
C GLN A 36 -0.57 -18.28 12.58
N ALA A 37 0.05 -17.89 11.47
CA ALA A 37 1.51 -17.92 11.34
C ALA A 37 2.18 -16.97 12.33
N PHE A 38 1.64 -15.77 12.53
CA PHE A 38 2.15 -14.83 13.51
C PHE A 38 2.07 -15.36 14.94
N HIS A 39 0.94 -15.96 15.33
CA HIS A 39 0.81 -16.55 16.64
C HIS A 39 1.79 -17.70 16.88
N GLN A 40 2.11 -18.46 15.84
CA GLN A 40 2.97 -19.62 15.94
C GLN A 40 4.47 -19.26 15.98
N TYR A 41 4.90 -18.26 15.20
CA TYR A 41 6.31 -17.99 14.96
C TYR A 41 6.82 -16.66 15.51
N VAL A 42 5.93 -15.72 15.83
CA VAL A 42 6.33 -14.37 16.26
C VAL A 42 5.88 -14.13 17.71
N PRO A 43 6.84 -14.06 18.66
CA PRO A 43 6.49 -13.91 20.08
C PRO A 43 5.94 -12.54 20.45
N HIS A 44 6.23 -11.50 19.65
CA HIS A 44 5.81 -10.14 19.93
C HIS A 44 5.03 -9.54 18.76
N ARG A 45 3.87 -8.96 19.06
CA ARG A 45 2.90 -8.44 18.11
C ARG A 45 3.41 -7.32 17.21
N HIS A 46 4.40 -6.56 17.68
CA HIS A 46 4.90 -5.36 17.00
C HIS A 46 6.26 -5.54 16.33
N ASN A 47 6.77 -6.78 16.27
CA ASN A 47 8.10 -7.06 15.72
C ASN A 47 8.12 -7.29 14.22
N CYS A 48 6.94 -7.44 13.59
CA CYS A 48 6.86 -7.73 12.16
C CYS A 48 5.95 -6.74 11.45
N PHE A 49 6.39 -6.32 10.29
CA PHE A 49 5.59 -5.55 9.34
C PHE A 49 5.96 -5.97 7.93
N GLN A 50 5.10 -5.69 6.99
CA GLN A 50 5.32 -5.97 5.59
C GLN A 50 4.76 -4.84 4.74
N LEU A 51 5.55 -4.37 3.78
CA LEU A 51 5.10 -3.46 2.75
C LEU A 51 4.65 -4.28 1.54
N PHE A 52 3.42 -4.06 1.09
CA PHE A 52 2.85 -4.70 -0.09
C PHE A 52 2.72 -3.70 -1.23
N GLY A 53 3.00 -4.15 -2.44
CA GLY A 53 2.65 -3.41 -3.65
C GLY A 53 1.45 -4.06 -4.33
N PHE A 54 0.42 -3.29 -4.60
CA PHE A 54 -0.79 -3.74 -5.30
C PHE A 54 -0.82 -3.18 -6.70
N ASP A 55 -0.80 -4.05 -7.70
CA ASP A 55 -0.98 -3.67 -9.10
C ASP A 55 -2.46 -3.75 -9.45
N VAL A 56 -3.03 -2.60 -9.75
CA VAL A 56 -4.47 -2.46 -10.01
C VAL A 56 -4.68 -1.88 -11.40
N LEU A 57 -5.46 -2.59 -12.22
CA LEU A 57 -5.90 -2.09 -13.50
C LEU A 57 -7.26 -1.40 -13.34
N ILE A 58 -7.39 -0.21 -13.90
CA ILE A 58 -8.65 0.53 -13.91
C ILE A 58 -9.22 0.47 -15.32
N ASP A 59 -10.42 -0.09 -15.44
CA ASP A 59 -11.08 -0.21 -16.74
C ASP A 59 -11.74 1.11 -17.17
N ASN A 60 -12.32 1.12 -18.37
CA ASN A 60 -12.97 2.31 -18.92
C ASN A 60 -14.25 2.71 -18.18
N LYS A 61 -14.79 1.85 -17.34
CA LYS A 61 -15.92 2.13 -16.46
C LYS A 61 -15.47 2.52 -15.04
N LEU A 62 -14.16 2.73 -14.85
CA LEU A 62 -13.55 3.09 -13.57
C LEU A 62 -13.73 2.02 -12.49
N ASN A 63 -13.74 0.77 -12.88
CA ASN A 63 -13.70 -0.36 -11.96
C ASN A 63 -12.26 -0.82 -11.79
N PRO A 64 -11.77 -0.95 -10.55
CA PRO A 64 -10.44 -1.49 -10.29
C PRO A 64 -10.45 -3.01 -10.33
N TRP A 65 -9.42 -3.57 -10.94
CA TRP A 65 -9.17 -5.01 -11.01
C TRP A 65 -7.80 -5.31 -10.45
N LEU A 66 -7.73 -6.18 -9.46
CA LEU A 66 -6.45 -6.60 -8.89
C LEU A 66 -5.74 -7.52 -9.89
N LEU A 67 -4.53 -7.13 -10.29
CA LEU A 67 -3.67 -7.94 -11.16
C LEU A 67 -2.68 -8.76 -10.35
N GLU A 68 -2.02 -8.13 -9.39
CA GLU A 68 -0.89 -8.74 -8.69
C GLU A 68 -0.69 -8.07 -7.33
N VAL A 69 -0.19 -8.86 -6.38
CA VAL A 69 0.30 -8.35 -5.09
C VAL A 69 1.78 -8.68 -4.98
N ASN A 70 2.62 -7.67 -4.82
CA ASN A 70 4.06 -7.82 -4.66
C ASN A 70 4.44 -7.76 -3.18
N LEU A 71 5.15 -8.76 -2.71
CA LEU A 71 5.62 -8.82 -1.32
C LEU A 71 6.83 -7.91 -1.10
N ASN A 72 7.62 -7.67 -2.15
CA ASN A 72 8.80 -6.83 -2.08
C ASN A 72 8.73 -5.78 -3.20
N PRO A 73 7.90 -4.74 -3.05
CA PRO A 73 7.79 -3.70 -4.07
C PRO A 73 9.11 -2.96 -4.23
N SER A 74 9.42 -2.59 -5.48
CA SER A 74 10.65 -1.84 -5.77
C SER A 74 10.59 -0.44 -5.16
N LEU A 75 11.61 -0.09 -4.39
CA LEU A 75 11.82 1.25 -3.86
C LEU A 75 12.92 2.01 -4.60
N ALA A 76 13.38 1.48 -5.75
CA ALA A 76 14.33 2.16 -6.60
C ALA A 76 13.78 3.50 -7.10
N CYS A 77 14.64 4.51 -7.11
CA CYS A 77 14.26 5.88 -7.46
C CYS A 77 14.96 6.28 -8.75
N ASP A 78 14.26 6.13 -9.89
CA ASP A 78 14.80 6.39 -11.22
C ASP A 78 14.51 7.81 -11.72
N SER A 79 13.68 8.56 -11.00
CA SER A 79 13.30 9.93 -11.35
C SER A 79 13.10 10.79 -10.11
N PRO A 80 13.09 12.14 -10.25
CA PRO A 80 12.73 13.03 -9.13
C PRO A 80 11.33 12.75 -8.56
N LEU A 81 10.38 12.38 -9.42
CA LEU A 81 9.03 12.00 -8.99
C LEU A 81 9.07 10.74 -8.11
N ASP A 82 9.82 9.73 -8.52
CA ASP A 82 10.00 8.50 -7.73
C ASP A 82 10.61 8.81 -6.36
N GLN A 83 11.64 9.67 -6.32
CA GLN A 83 12.28 10.06 -5.07
C GLN A 83 11.30 10.71 -4.11
N ARG A 84 10.43 11.59 -4.61
CA ARG A 84 9.44 12.26 -3.79
C ARG A 84 8.37 11.31 -3.27
N ILE A 85 7.80 10.50 -4.15
CA ILE A 85 6.71 9.58 -3.80
C ILE A 85 7.22 8.48 -2.88
N LYS A 86 8.30 7.82 -3.25
CA LYS A 86 8.86 6.69 -2.47
C LYS A 86 9.51 7.17 -1.18
N GLY A 87 10.13 8.33 -1.18
CA GLY A 87 10.67 8.94 0.03
C GLY A 87 9.57 9.26 1.05
N ASN A 88 8.47 9.86 0.59
CA ASN A 88 7.31 10.14 1.46
C ASN A 88 6.67 8.84 1.95
N LEU A 89 6.58 7.82 1.12
CA LEU A 89 6.05 6.50 1.51
C LEU A 89 6.88 5.90 2.66
N ILE A 90 8.19 5.91 2.54
CA ILE A 90 9.09 5.38 3.57
C ILE A 90 8.97 6.18 4.87
N ALA A 91 8.95 7.51 4.78
CA ALA A 91 8.79 8.38 5.95
C ALA A 91 7.46 8.12 6.67
N ASP A 92 6.36 8.01 5.93
CA ASP A 92 5.04 7.72 6.49
C ASP A 92 5.00 6.32 7.11
N MET A 93 5.63 5.34 6.49
CA MET A 93 5.73 3.98 7.01
C MET A 93 6.47 3.97 8.36
N LEU A 94 7.62 4.61 8.45
CA LEU A 94 8.40 4.69 9.69
C LEU A 94 7.64 5.40 10.80
N ASN A 95 6.91 6.46 10.47
CA ASN A 95 6.06 7.16 11.43
C ASN A 95 4.92 6.28 11.93
N LEU A 96 4.28 5.54 11.04
CA LEU A 96 3.19 4.62 11.38
C LEU A 96 3.67 3.50 12.32
N LEU A 97 4.87 2.98 12.08
CA LEU A 97 5.48 1.93 12.90
C LEU A 97 5.96 2.45 14.27
N GLY A 98 6.00 3.75 14.47
CA GLY A 98 6.47 4.35 15.71
C GLY A 98 7.99 4.27 15.90
N ILE A 99 8.74 4.13 14.81
CA ILE A 99 10.21 4.14 14.87
C ILE A 99 10.69 5.56 15.11
N VAL A 100 11.41 5.74 16.22
CA VAL A 100 11.92 7.05 16.62
C VAL A 100 13.41 7.14 16.30
N ASN A 101 13.82 8.26 15.70
CA ASN A 101 15.21 8.55 15.48
C ASN A 101 15.85 9.01 16.81
N HIS A 102 16.66 8.16 17.41
CA HIS A 102 17.42 8.52 18.59
C HIS A 102 18.69 9.26 18.17
N LYS A 103 18.76 10.53 18.52
CA LYS A 103 20.01 11.28 18.43
C LYS A 103 20.93 10.88 19.60
N TYR A 104 22.12 10.42 19.25
CA TYR A 104 23.17 10.15 20.21
C TYR A 104 23.90 11.41 20.61
#